data_994886209c5d799a176961208748804c
#
_entry.id   994886209c5d799a176961208748804c
#
_cell.length_a   1.000
_cell.length_b   1.000
_cell.length_c   1.000
_cell.angle_alpha   90.00
_cell.angle_beta   90.00
_cell.angle_gamma   90.00
#
_symmetry.space_group_name_H-M   'P 1'
#
loop_
_entity.id
_entity.type
_entity.pdbx_description
1 polymer ?
#
loop_
_entity_poly.entity_id
_entity_poly.type
_entity_poly.pdbx_seq_one_letter_code
_entity_poly.pdbx_strand_id
1 'polypeptide(L)'
;MPDRVATAASARLRRLPSVDALLQDPRLRALADELGRPLVVASARAVLEGLRAAARGAGRSRPPADWDTLLAHLPQEVEAEARERAGLSLRAVINATGVVLHTNLGRAPLGEEAAAHAAAIARRYSNLEFDLSKGSRGRRDAHAAKFLNRLLGAEASIVVNNNAAAVFLVLNSLAEGGEVIVSRGELIEIGESFRIPDIMTRSGAALREVGTTNRTRAADYARAINKNTRLLLRVHPSNFRVVGFTQRPPLEELAALARKRRLPLVEDLGSGLLADLAPLGIVEEPLAAASLRAGVDLITFSGDKLLGGPQAGIIAGKKKYVEACRTNPLFRALRVDKMTYAALEITLRNYLRGAEADVPVLRLLRLPVETLAARAEALRAQWQKEINGRADVRLLDGESVVGGGSTPGYSLPTKLLAIAPRNFSAAELAARLRRADPPVVVRVEANCVLIDLRTVFKDQEAALGAALTAALLG
;
A
#
# COMPACT_ATOMS: atom_id res chain seq x y z
N MET A 1 -3.23 54.80 23.69
CA MET A 1 -3.90 53.76 22.91
C MET A 1 -3.81 52.31 23.47
N PRO A 2 -2.87 51.93 24.35
CA PRO A 2 -2.82 50.58 24.94
C PRO A 2 -4.03 50.23 25.83
N ASP A 3 -4.57 51.16 26.59
CA ASP A 3 -5.65 50.90 27.57
C ASP A 3 -7.01 50.55 26.95
N ARG A 4 -7.32 51.06 25.75
CA ARG A 4 -8.59 50.72 25.05
C ARG A 4 -8.57 49.31 24.48
N VAL A 5 -7.42 48.79 24.05
CA VAL A 5 -7.26 47.41 23.52
C VAL A 5 -7.34 46.42 24.67
N ALA A 6 -6.73 46.70 25.80
CA ALA A 6 -6.78 45.86 27.00
C ALA A 6 -8.20 45.77 27.58
N THR A 7 -8.98 46.87 27.56
CA THR A 7 -10.37 46.92 28.02
C THR A 7 -11.30 46.10 27.09
N ALA A 8 -11.10 46.18 25.78
CA ALA A 8 -11.89 45.41 24.82
C ALA A 8 -11.62 43.89 24.88
N ALA A 9 -10.35 43.50 25.07
CA ALA A 9 -9.96 42.11 25.28
C ALA A 9 -10.57 41.52 26.55
N SER A 10 -10.52 42.29 27.67
CA SER A 10 -11.13 41.88 28.94
C SER A 10 -12.65 41.72 28.85
N ALA A 11 -13.34 42.62 28.16
CA ALA A 11 -14.78 42.51 27.94
C ALA A 11 -15.15 41.25 27.10
N ARG A 12 -14.37 40.92 26.09
CA ARG A 12 -14.55 39.70 25.27
C ARG A 12 -14.34 38.42 26.08
N LEU A 13 -13.28 38.35 26.87
CA LEU A 13 -12.97 37.20 27.72
C LEU A 13 -14.06 36.89 28.75
N ARG A 14 -14.74 37.90 29.30
CA ARG A 14 -15.85 37.73 30.27
C ARG A 14 -17.11 37.14 29.63
N ARG A 15 -17.26 37.23 28.32
CA ARG A 15 -18.43 36.71 27.59
C ARG A 15 -18.28 35.22 27.21
N LEU A 16 -17.08 34.64 27.33
CA LEU A 16 -16.87 33.22 27.03
C LEU A 16 -17.57 32.38 28.13
N PRO A 17 -18.38 31.39 27.71
CA PRO A 17 -19.04 30.49 28.65
C PRO A 17 -18.02 29.61 29.36
N SER A 18 -18.41 29.04 30.49
CA SER A 18 -17.65 27.96 31.11
C SER A 18 -17.84 26.66 30.29
N VAL A 19 -16.91 25.71 30.45
CA VAL A 19 -17.05 24.39 29.82
C VAL A 19 -18.36 23.72 30.25
N ASP A 20 -18.70 23.83 31.54
CA ASP A 20 -19.93 23.23 32.06
C ASP A 20 -21.20 23.87 31.45
N ALA A 21 -21.18 25.20 31.22
CA ALA A 21 -22.28 25.88 30.54
C ALA A 21 -22.43 25.39 29.06
N LEU A 22 -21.31 25.24 28.37
CA LEU A 22 -21.33 24.66 26.99
C LEU A 22 -21.91 23.24 26.96
N LEU A 23 -21.53 22.41 27.92
CA LEU A 23 -22.02 21.02 28.00
C LEU A 23 -23.52 20.90 28.33
N GLN A 24 -24.19 22.01 28.67
CA GLN A 24 -25.66 22.04 28.80
C GLN A 24 -26.36 22.11 27.43
N ASP A 25 -25.67 22.51 26.38
CA ASP A 25 -26.22 22.49 25.04
C ASP A 25 -26.67 21.07 24.64
N PRO A 26 -27.92 20.88 24.16
CA PRO A 26 -28.44 19.56 23.81
C PRO A 26 -27.59 18.82 22.77
N ARG A 27 -26.97 19.55 21.84
CA ARG A 27 -26.11 19.01 20.79
C ARG A 27 -24.82 18.43 21.40
N LEU A 28 -24.18 19.16 22.32
CA LEU A 28 -22.95 18.71 22.97
C LEU A 28 -23.21 17.59 24.01
N ARG A 29 -24.41 17.51 24.56
CA ARG A 29 -24.84 16.35 25.36
C ARG A 29 -24.93 15.10 24.51
N ALA A 30 -25.67 15.16 23.40
CA ALA A 30 -25.77 14.03 22.46
C ALA A 30 -24.39 13.59 21.94
N LEU A 31 -23.51 14.57 21.64
CA LEU A 31 -22.14 14.31 21.23
C LEU A 31 -21.31 13.64 22.34
N ALA A 32 -21.53 14.00 23.60
CA ALA A 32 -20.86 13.39 24.74
C ALA A 32 -21.30 11.92 24.97
N ASP A 33 -22.57 11.61 24.67
CA ASP A 33 -23.07 10.23 24.67
C ASP A 33 -22.48 9.41 23.50
N GLU A 34 -22.29 10.03 22.34
CA GLU A 34 -21.70 9.40 21.15
C GLU A 34 -20.17 9.17 21.27
N LEU A 35 -19.42 10.23 21.58
CA LEU A 35 -17.95 10.24 21.51
C LEU A 35 -17.25 10.12 22.87
N GLY A 36 -18.04 10.16 23.96
CA GLY A 36 -17.53 10.16 25.32
C GLY A 36 -17.30 11.58 25.88
N ARG A 37 -17.83 11.82 27.08
CA ARG A 37 -17.74 13.12 27.77
C ARG A 37 -16.31 13.67 27.92
N PRO A 38 -15.27 12.84 28.24
CA PRO A 38 -13.89 13.36 28.38
C PRO A 38 -13.37 14.03 27.11
N LEU A 39 -13.69 13.49 25.93
CA LEU A 39 -13.27 14.05 24.64
C LEU A 39 -13.97 15.37 24.36
N VAL A 40 -15.28 15.46 24.56
CA VAL A 40 -16.04 16.70 24.34
C VAL A 40 -15.60 17.81 25.29
N VAL A 41 -15.31 17.48 26.56
CA VAL A 41 -14.72 18.43 27.54
C VAL A 41 -13.35 18.94 27.06
N ALA A 42 -12.49 18.04 26.58
CA ALA A 42 -11.16 18.42 26.08
C ALA A 42 -11.27 19.33 24.84
N SER A 43 -12.20 19.05 23.93
CA SER A 43 -12.46 19.87 22.73
C SER A 43 -13.02 21.23 23.10
N ALA A 44 -13.99 21.30 24.02
CA ALA A 44 -14.52 22.56 24.52
C ALA A 44 -13.42 23.45 25.17
N ARG A 45 -12.52 22.84 25.95
CA ARG A 45 -11.38 23.54 26.52
C ARG A 45 -10.44 24.10 25.46
N ALA A 46 -10.12 23.30 24.43
CA ALA A 46 -9.22 23.72 23.35
C ALA A 46 -9.81 24.87 22.54
N VAL A 47 -11.09 24.78 22.14
CA VAL A 47 -11.79 25.86 21.43
C VAL A 47 -11.81 27.13 22.26
N LEU A 48 -12.19 27.06 23.55
CA LEU A 48 -12.19 28.22 24.46
C LEU A 48 -10.79 28.80 24.66
N GLU A 49 -9.75 27.99 24.73
CA GLU A 49 -8.37 28.45 24.87
C GLU A 49 -7.87 29.14 23.59
N GLY A 50 -8.20 28.61 22.42
CA GLY A 50 -7.95 29.29 21.14
C GLY A 50 -8.61 30.67 21.08
N LEU A 51 -9.87 30.77 21.51
CA LEU A 51 -10.59 32.06 21.57
C LEU A 51 -9.99 33.03 22.61
N ARG A 52 -9.55 32.53 23.75
CA ARG A 52 -8.84 33.36 24.76
C ARG A 52 -7.52 33.90 24.20
N ALA A 53 -6.77 33.07 23.47
CA ALA A 53 -5.53 33.49 22.83
C ALA A 53 -5.80 34.57 21.76
N ALA A 54 -6.80 34.36 20.90
CA ALA A 54 -7.22 35.33 19.89
C ALA A 54 -7.70 36.68 20.52
N ALA A 55 -8.45 36.61 21.60
CA ALA A 55 -8.92 37.79 22.31
C ALA A 55 -7.74 38.63 22.92
N ARG A 56 -6.66 37.98 23.32
CA ARG A 56 -5.44 38.62 23.85
C ARG A 56 -4.49 39.13 22.76
N GLY A 57 -4.81 38.91 21.48
CA GLY A 57 -3.91 39.23 20.37
C GLY A 57 -2.67 38.34 20.28
N ALA A 58 -2.64 37.23 21.03
CA ALA A 58 -1.58 36.23 21.02
C ALA A 58 -2.00 35.08 20.12
N GLY A 59 -1.70 35.14 18.81
CA GLY A 59 -2.02 34.08 17.87
C GLY A 59 -1.93 34.54 16.43
N ARG A 60 -1.84 33.56 15.48
CA ARG A 60 -1.82 33.83 14.03
C ARG A 60 -3.16 34.28 13.46
N SER A 61 -4.25 34.16 14.21
CA SER A 61 -5.60 34.49 13.77
C SER A 61 -6.02 35.87 14.31
N ARG A 62 -6.48 36.74 13.37
CA ARG A 62 -7.10 38.00 13.72
C ARG A 62 -8.39 37.74 14.53
N PRO A 63 -8.67 38.47 15.63
CA PRO A 63 -9.92 38.28 16.36
C PRO A 63 -11.10 38.41 15.40
N PRO A 64 -12.14 37.57 15.51
CA PRO A 64 -13.32 37.68 14.67
C PRO A 64 -13.95 39.05 14.82
N ALA A 65 -14.45 39.60 13.72
CA ALA A 65 -15.08 40.90 13.70
C ALA A 65 -16.43 40.91 14.50
N ASP A 66 -17.13 39.77 14.46
CA ASP A 66 -18.41 39.58 15.14
C ASP A 66 -18.31 38.46 16.21
N TRP A 67 -18.25 38.90 17.48
CA TRP A 67 -18.21 38.00 18.63
C TRP A 67 -19.58 37.38 18.96
N ASP A 68 -20.67 38.02 18.60
CA ASP A 68 -22.02 37.52 18.88
C ASP A 68 -22.32 36.30 17.98
N THR A 69 -22.03 36.41 16.72
CA THR A 69 -22.12 35.28 15.79
C THR A 69 -21.21 34.12 16.19
N LEU A 70 -19.97 34.40 16.60
CA LEU A 70 -19.03 33.37 17.04
C LEU A 70 -19.56 32.64 18.29
N LEU A 71 -20.04 33.34 19.30
CA LEU A 71 -20.59 32.75 20.52
C LEU A 71 -21.84 31.88 20.22
N ALA A 72 -22.68 32.32 19.29
CA ALA A 72 -23.85 31.55 18.85
C ALA A 72 -23.48 30.25 18.16
N HIS A 73 -22.31 30.18 17.45
CA HIS A 73 -21.83 28.99 16.76
C HIS A 73 -20.81 28.16 17.58
N LEU A 74 -20.55 28.56 18.84
CA LEU A 74 -19.56 27.89 19.67
C LEU A 74 -19.82 26.38 19.90
N PRO A 75 -21.09 25.94 20.11
CA PRO A 75 -21.36 24.49 20.17
C PRO A 75 -20.99 23.74 18.88
N GLN A 76 -21.18 24.35 17.71
CA GLN A 76 -20.79 23.79 16.42
C GLN A 76 -19.26 23.66 16.29
N GLU A 77 -18.52 24.70 16.73
CA GLU A 77 -17.06 24.67 16.73
C GLU A 77 -16.52 23.57 17.65
N VAL A 78 -17.14 23.40 18.84
CA VAL A 78 -16.77 22.31 19.76
C VAL A 78 -17.10 20.95 19.19
N GLU A 79 -18.24 20.82 18.50
CA GLU A 79 -18.59 19.57 17.80
C GLU A 79 -17.58 19.25 16.71
N ALA A 80 -17.23 20.22 15.85
CA ALA A 80 -16.25 20.06 14.79
C ALA A 80 -14.89 19.60 15.32
N GLU A 81 -14.39 20.28 16.37
CA GLU A 81 -13.13 19.93 17.05
C GLU A 81 -13.20 18.52 17.67
N ALA A 82 -14.33 18.15 18.29
CA ALA A 82 -14.49 16.85 18.91
C ALA A 82 -14.54 15.73 17.85
N ARG A 83 -15.26 15.94 16.75
CA ARG A 83 -15.30 14.99 15.63
C ARG A 83 -13.96 14.86 14.93
N GLU A 84 -13.20 15.96 14.77
CA GLU A 84 -11.85 15.93 14.24
C GLU A 84 -10.92 15.10 15.14
N ARG A 85 -10.95 15.33 16.45
CA ARG A 85 -10.16 14.57 17.43
C ARG A 85 -10.54 13.11 17.54
N ALA A 86 -11.83 12.78 17.38
CA ALA A 86 -12.33 11.41 17.39
C ALA A 86 -12.09 10.70 16.05
N GLY A 87 -11.85 11.45 15.00
CA GLY A 87 -11.75 10.95 13.64
C GLY A 87 -10.58 9.97 13.46
N LEU A 88 -10.87 8.83 12.78
CA LEU A 88 -9.82 7.91 12.40
C LEU A 88 -9.02 8.50 11.23
N SER A 89 -7.70 8.53 11.37
CA SER A 89 -6.80 9.05 10.32
C SER A 89 -6.69 8.09 9.13
N LEU A 90 -6.73 6.76 9.37
CA LEU A 90 -6.71 5.76 8.32
C LEU A 90 -8.13 5.55 7.79
N ARG A 91 -8.36 5.91 6.52
CA ARG A 91 -9.68 5.89 5.87
C ARG A 91 -9.62 5.17 4.54
N ALA A 92 -10.70 4.50 4.19
CA ALA A 92 -10.88 4.00 2.83
C ALA A 92 -10.99 5.18 1.84
N VAL A 93 -10.37 5.03 0.68
CA VAL A 93 -10.39 6.05 -0.39
C VAL A 93 -10.82 5.40 -1.71
N ILE A 94 -11.40 6.19 -2.60
CA ILE A 94 -11.65 5.78 -3.99
C ILE A 94 -10.39 6.08 -4.79
N ASN A 95 -9.74 5.03 -5.28
CA ASN A 95 -8.59 5.16 -6.18
C ASN A 95 -9.09 5.30 -7.63
N ALA A 96 -9.10 6.51 -8.14
CA ALA A 96 -9.46 6.80 -9.53
C ALA A 96 -8.23 7.19 -10.39
N THR A 97 -7.03 6.80 -9.97
CA THR A 97 -5.79 7.14 -10.67
C THR A 97 -5.45 6.22 -11.82
N GLY A 98 -5.98 5.00 -11.88
CA GLY A 98 -5.56 3.96 -12.83
C GLY A 98 -4.23 3.28 -12.47
N VAL A 99 -3.65 3.56 -11.29
CA VAL A 99 -2.50 2.84 -10.76
C VAL A 99 -3.00 1.70 -9.88
N VAL A 100 -2.93 0.46 -10.36
CA VAL A 100 -3.52 -0.71 -9.69
C VAL A 100 -2.85 -1.00 -8.34
N LEU A 101 -1.52 -1.07 -8.31
CA LEU A 101 -0.72 -1.24 -7.09
C LEU A 101 -0.16 0.10 -6.62
N HIS A 102 -1.07 1.02 -6.25
CA HIS A 102 -0.68 2.36 -5.84
C HIS A 102 0.01 2.35 -4.47
N THR A 103 1.31 2.65 -4.43
CA THR A 103 2.15 2.55 -3.23
C THR A 103 1.58 3.32 -2.04
N ASN A 104 1.12 4.57 -2.27
CA ASN A 104 0.63 5.45 -1.22
C ASN A 104 -0.84 5.18 -0.82
N LEU A 105 -1.54 4.30 -1.55
CA LEU A 105 -2.93 3.93 -1.28
C LEU A 105 -3.08 2.49 -0.76
N GLY A 106 -2.00 1.92 -0.20
CA GLY A 106 -2.04 0.62 0.46
C GLY A 106 -1.81 -0.57 -0.48
N ARG A 107 -1.43 -0.35 -1.74
CA ARG A 107 -1.14 -1.39 -2.75
C ARG A 107 -2.33 -2.30 -3.06
N ALA A 108 -2.18 -3.64 -2.88
CA ALA A 108 -3.21 -4.61 -3.22
C ALA A 108 -4.40 -4.57 -2.27
N PRO A 109 -5.62 -4.30 -2.74
CA PRO A 109 -6.82 -4.54 -1.96
C PRO A 109 -7.04 -6.04 -1.76
N LEU A 110 -7.54 -6.45 -0.61
CA LEU A 110 -7.91 -7.83 -0.32
C LEU A 110 -9.25 -8.20 -0.97
N GLY A 111 -9.40 -9.46 -1.38
CA GLY A 111 -10.70 -10.00 -1.75
C GLY A 111 -11.65 -10.01 -0.54
N GLU A 112 -12.95 -9.92 -0.80
CA GLU A 112 -13.97 -9.84 0.25
C GLU A 112 -13.89 -11.02 1.23
N GLU A 113 -13.75 -12.24 0.73
CA GLU A 113 -13.62 -13.43 1.57
C GLU A 113 -12.35 -13.39 2.44
N ALA A 114 -11.22 -12.89 1.89
CA ALA A 114 -9.98 -12.76 2.62
C ALA A 114 -10.09 -11.72 3.76
N ALA A 115 -10.71 -10.59 3.49
CA ALA A 115 -10.96 -9.54 4.47
C ALA A 115 -11.92 -10.01 5.57
N ALA A 116 -13.02 -10.67 5.19
CA ALA A 116 -14.00 -11.24 6.13
C ALA A 116 -13.38 -12.31 7.02
N HIS A 117 -12.55 -13.20 6.46
CA HIS A 117 -11.87 -14.24 7.25
C HIS A 117 -10.86 -13.63 8.23
N ALA A 118 -10.07 -12.64 7.79
CA ALA A 118 -9.15 -11.92 8.68
C ALA A 118 -9.89 -11.26 9.85
N ALA A 119 -11.02 -10.59 9.58
CA ALA A 119 -11.86 -9.99 10.60
C ALA A 119 -12.45 -11.04 11.57
N ALA A 120 -12.89 -12.20 11.07
CA ALA A 120 -13.42 -13.29 11.89
C ALA A 120 -12.34 -13.86 12.84
N ILE A 121 -11.13 -14.07 12.34
CA ILE A 121 -9.98 -14.53 13.13
C ILE A 121 -9.51 -13.46 14.13
N ALA A 122 -9.54 -12.18 13.75
CA ALA A 122 -9.18 -11.08 14.64
C ALA A 122 -10.05 -11.05 15.91
N ARG A 123 -11.34 -11.30 15.76
CA ARG A 123 -12.36 -11.17 16.81
C ARG A 123 -12.38 -12.32 17.82
N ARG A 124 -11.62 -13.42 17.61
CA ARG A 124 -11.69 -14.65 18.42
C ARG A 124 -10.29 -15.21 18.70
N TYR A 125 -10.23 -16.16 19.64
CA TYR A 125 -9.07 -17.05 19.77
C TYR A 125 -8.93 -17.91 18.50
N SER A 126 -7.70 -18.29 18.17
CA SER A 126 -7.39 -19.10 17.00
C SER A 126 -6.30 -20.12 17.32
N ASN A 127 -6.20 -21.13 16.49
CA ASN A 127 -5.17 -22.16 16.58
C ASN A 127 -3.83 -21.75 15.95
N LEU A 128 -3.50 -20.45 15.96
CA LEU A 128 -2.30 -19.90 15.30
C LEU A 128 -1.00 -20.68 15.62
N GLU A 129 -0.82 -21.06 16.89
CA GLU A 129 0.31 -21.87 17.36
C GLU A 129 -0.16 -23.12 18.12
N PHE A 130 -1.32 -23.68 17.73
CA PHE A 130 -1.87 -24.86 18.37
C PHE A 130 -2.28 -25.91 17.32
N ASP A 131 -1.71 -27.10 17.40
CA ASP A 131 -2.08 -28.22 16.55
C ASP A 131 -3.31 -28.93 17.14
N LEU A 132 -4.47 -28.69 16.52
CA LEU A 132 -5.75 -29.22 16.97
C LEU A 132 -5.79 -30.76 16.91
N SER A 133 -5.05 -31.39 16.03
CA SER A 133 -5.01 -32.84 15.87
C SER A 133 -4.19 -33.53 16.97
N LYS A 134 -3.14 -32.86 17.44
CA LYS A 134 -2.22 -33.38 18.46
C LYS A 134 -2.48 -32.87 19.86
N GLY A 135 -3.34 -31.83 19.99
CA GLY A 135 -3.57 -31.18 21.27
C GLY A 135 -2.33 -30.52 21.88
N SER A 136 -1.38 -30.09 21.06
CA SER A 136 -0.08 -29.55 21.47
C SER A 136 0.32 -28.31 20.71
N ARG A 137 1.43 -27.68 21.10
CA ARG A 137 1.94 -26.50 20.43
C ARG A 137 2.30 -26.81 18.97
N GLY A 138 1.72 -26.02 18.04
CA GLY A 138 2.00 -26.03 16.61
C GLY A 138 2.90 -24.88 16.17
N ARG A 139 3.15 -24.81 14.87
CA ARG A 139 3.90 -23.73 14.20
C ARG A 139 2.95 -22.84 13.43
N ARG A 140 3.07 -21.49 13.60
CA ARG A 140 2.21 -20.52 12.90
C ARG A 140 2.37 -20.53 11.39
N ASP A 141 3.60 -20.75 10.90
CA ASP A 141 3.91 -20.77 9.46
C ASP A 141 3.26 -21.98 8.74
N ALA A 142 2.84 -22.99 9.45
CA ALA A 142 2.16 -24.16 8.88
C ALA A 142 0.87 -23.78 8.12
N HIS A 143 0.18 -22.72 8.54
CA HIS A 143 -1.08 -22.30 7.93
C HIS A 143 -0.91 -21.88 6.45
N ALA A 144 0.02 -20.99 6.14
CA ALA A 144 0.26 -20.56 4.76
C ALA A 144 1.17 -21.54 3.99
N ALA A 145 2.12 -22.21 4.68
CA ALA A 145 3.14 -23.04 4.04
C ALA A 145 2.55 -24.17 3.18
N LYS A 146 1.45 -24.79 3.61
CA LYS A 146 0.78 -25.85 2.84
C LYS A 146 0.32 -25.40 1.45
N PHE A 147 -0.17 -24.15 1.35
CA PHE A 147 -0.63 -23.56 0.10
C PHE A 147 0.55 -23.07 -0.75
N LEU A 148 1.49 -22.34 -0.13
CA LEU A 148 2.69 -21.84 -0.79
C LEU A 148 3.52 -22.95 -1.40
N ASN A 149 3.81 -24.01 -0.62
CA ASN A 149 4.62 -25.13 -1.10
C ASN A 149 3.96 -25.82 -2.32
N ARG A 150 2.63 -25.95 -2.30
CA ARG A 150 1.89 -26.57 -3.40
C ARG A 150 1.86 -25.69 -4.66
N LEU A 151 1.63 -24.37 -4.50
CA LEU A 151 1.59 -23.42 -5.61
C LEU A 151 2.95 -23.22 -6.28
N LEU A 152 4.02 -23.20 -5.47
CA LEU A 152 5.37 -22.92 -5.92
C LEU A 152 6.16 -24.17 -6.30
N GLY A 153 5.73 -25.36 -5.86
CA GLY A 153 6.55 -26.57 -5.93
C GLY A 153 7.75 -26.51 -4.97
N ALA A 154 7.65 -25.75 -3.89
CA ALA A 154 8.72 -25.57 -2.91
C ALA A 154 8.72 -26.66 -1.85
N GLU A 155 9.91 -27.03 -1.36
CA GLU A 155 10.05 -27.98 -0.24
C GLU A 155 9.56 -27.40 1.09
N ALA A 156 9.75 -26.10 1.29
CA ALA A 156 9.32 -25.37 2.49
C ALA A 156 9.10 -23.89 2.19
N SER A 157 8.33 -23.23 3.05
CA SER A 157 8.15 -21.77 3.03
C SER A 157 7.90 -21.21 4.42
N ILE A 158 8.22 -19.94 4.62
CA ILE A 158 7.89 -19.13 5.79
C ILE A 158 7.42 -17.74 5.36
N VAL A 159 6.71 -17.07 6.26
CA VAL A 159 6.15 -15.74 6.05
C VAL A 159 6.66 -14.78 7.11
N VAL A 160 7.12 -13.60 6.66
CA VAL A 160 7.58 -12.48 7.48
C VAL A 160 6.85 -11.19 7.11
N ASN A 161 7.10 -10.09 7.82
CA ASN A 161 6.33 -8.84 7.72
C ASN A 161 6.25 -8.22 6.32
N ASN A 162 7.32 -8.29 5.56
CA ASN A 162 7.42 -7.75 4.19
C ASN A 162 8.64 -8.34 3.47
N ASN A 163 8.78 -8.07 2.17
CA ASN A 163 9.87 -8.61 1.39
C ASN A 163 11.26 -8.09 1.81
N ALA A 164 11.36 -6.85 2.29
CA ALA A 164 12.62 -6.33 2.82
C ALA A 164 13.11 -7.15 4.03
N ALA A 165 12.17 -7.51 4.92
CA ALA A 165 12.43 -8.41 6.05
C ALA A 165 12.81 -9.83 5.58
N ALA A 166 12.21 -10.32 4.48
CA ALA A 166 12.55 -11.61 3.90
C ALA A 166 14.00 -11.63 3.38
N VAL A 167 14.38 -10.65 2.57
CA VAL A 167 15.75 -10.50 2.05
C VAL A 167 16.75 -10.36 3.20
N PHE A 168 16.46 -9.48 4.17
CA PHE A 168 17.31 -9.28 5.35
C PHE A 168 17.52 -10.58 6.13
N LEU A 169 16.45 -11.32 6.42
CA LEU A 169 16.52 -12.58 7.16
C LEU A 169 17.32 -13.66 6.40
N VAL A 170 17.10 -13.77 5.08
CA VAL A 170 17.84 -14.71 4.23
C VAL A 170 19.33 -14.39 4.24
N LEU A 171 19.71 -13.13 4.04
CA LEU A 171 21.09 -12.68 4.03
C LEU A 171 21.77 -12.88 5.39
N ASN A 172 21.09 -12.50 6.48
CA ASN A 172 21.62 -12.71 7.83
C ASN A 172 21.77 -14.21 8.16
N SER A 173 20.79 -15.05 7.78
CA SER A 173 20.82 -16.48 8.09
C SER A 173 21.85 -17.29 7.29
N LEU A 174 22.14 -16.86 6.05
CA LEU A 174 22.95 -17.64 5.11
C LEU A 174 24.31 -17.02 4.79
N ALA A 175 24.50 -15.72 5.06
CA ALA A 175 25.67 -14.99 4.59
C ALA A 175 26.33 -14.07 5.63
N GLU A 176 25.87 -14.07 6.89
CA GLU A 176 26.50 -13.27 7.96
C GLU A 176 28.01 -13.57 8.05
N GLY A 177 28.82 -12.50 8.07
CA GLY A 177 30.29 -12.60 8.10
C GLY A 177 30.92 -13.06 6.79
N GLY A 178 30.18 -13.22 5.70
CA GLY A 178 30.68 -13.65 4.40
C GLY A 178 30.22 -12.79 3.24
N GLU A 179 30.67 -13.13 2.02
CA GLU A 179 30.40 -12.38 0.81
C GLU A 179 29.14 -12.87 0.08
N VAL A 180 28.35 -11.91 -0.41
CA VAL A 180 27.21 -12.14 -1.30
C VAL A 180 27.52 -11.52 -2.65
N ILE A 181 27.52 -12.33 -3.70
CA ILE A 181 27.80 -11.88 -5.06
C ILE A 181 26.48 -11.48 -5.73
N VAL A 182 26.40 -10.24 -6.23
CA VAL A 182 25.25 -9.68 -6.93
C VAL A 182 25.68 -8.86 -8.15
N SER A 183 24.87 -8.81 -9.18
CA SER A 183 25.13 -7.95 -10.35
C SER A 183 25.01 -6.47 -9.97
N ARG A 184 25.96 -5.64 -10.43
CA ARG A 184 25.90 -4.18 -10.27
C ARG A 184 24.63 -3.57 -10.84
N GLY A 185 24.12 -4.09 -11.96
CA GLY A 185 22.86 -3.67 -12.56
C GLY A 185 21.60 -4.10 -11.79
N GLU A 186 21.76 -4.84 -10.67
CA GLU A 186 20.66 -5.32 -9.81
C GLU A 186 20.67 -4.64 -8.42
N LEU A 187 21.53 -3.64 -8.22
CA LEU A 187 21.57 -2.83 -6.99
C LEU A 187 20.48 -1.76 -7.05
N ILE A 188 19.28 -2.17 -6.67
CA ILE A 188 18.09 -1.32 -6.77
C ILE A 188 17.84 -0.51 -5.50
N GLU A 189 17.15 0.63 -5.67
CA GLU A 189 16.50 1.39 -4.61
C GLU A 189 14.98 1.36 -4.84
N ILE A 190 14.20 1.03 -3.81
CA ILE A 190 12.74 0.99 -3.85
C ILE A 190 12.19 1.88 -2.73
N GLY A 191 11.25 2.78 -3.10
CA GLY A 191 10.73 3.76 -2.15
C GLY A 191 11.79 4.79 -1.75
N GLU A 192 11.62 5.41 -0.59
CA GLU A 192 12.49 6.51 -0.16
C GLU A 192 13.79 6.07 0.50
N SER A 193 14.00 4.75 0.77
CA SER A 193 15.17 4.34 1.56
C SER A 193 15.56 2.86 1.49
N PHE A 194 14.84 2.00 0.78
CA PHE A 194 15.22 0.60 0.66
C PHE A 194 16.25 0.42 -0.45
N ARG A 195 17.51 0.23 -0.07
CA ARG A 195 18.64 -0.05 -0.96
C ARG A 195 19.21 -1.43 -0.68
N ILE A 196 19.39 -2.24 -1.70
CA ILE A 196 20.00 -3.57 -1.56
C ILE A 196 21.37 -3.53 -0.85
N PRO A 197 22.31 -2.61 -1.19
CA PRO A 197 23.58 -2.51 -0.48
C PRO A 197 23.44 -2.25 1.02
N ASP A 198 22.49 -1.38 1.41
CA ASP A 198 22.29 -1.03 2.81
C ASP A 198 21.72 -2.21 3.60
N ILE A 199 20.78 -2.95 3.01
CA ILE A 199 20.23 -4.17 3.59
C ILE A 199 21.30 -5.25 3.76
N MET A 200 22.16 -5.44 2.75
CA MET A 200 23.28 -6.38 2.84
C MET A 200 24.19 -6.03 4.00
N THR A 201 24.66 -4.79 4.07
CA THR A 201 25.54 -4.32 5.15
C THR A 201 24.90 -4.53 6.53
N ARG A 202 23.62 -4.17 6.67
CA ARG A 202 22.86 -4.33 7.91
C ARG A 202 22.62 -5.78 8.29
N SER A 203 22.55 -6.69 7.31
CA SER A 203 22.40 -8.14 7.57
C SER A 203 23.68 -8.82 8.03
N GLY A 204 24.80 -8.12 8.06
CA GLY A 204 26.11 -8.67 8.37
C GLY A 204 26.81 -9.33 7.17
N ALA A 205 26.23 -9.26 5.98
CA ALA A 205 26.82 -9.79 4.75
C ALA A 205 27.69 -8.72 4.05
N ALA A 206 28.79 -9.14 3.46
CA ALA A 206 29.64 -8.27 2.64
C ALA A 206 29.18 -8.29 1.18
N LEU A 207 28.88 -7.11 0.63
CA LEU A 207 28.51 -6.95 -0.78
C LEU A 207 29.72 -7.17 -1.68
N ARG A 208 29.56 -8.05 -2.71
CA ARG A 208 30.52 -8.24 -3.79
C ARG A 208 29.85 -8.04 -5.13
N GLU A 209 30.06 -6.87 -5.72
CA GLU A 209 29.48 -6.51 -7.02
C GLU A 209 30.23 -7.18 -8.17
N VAL A 210 29.47 -7.60 -9.21
CA VAL A 210 30.02 -8.15 -10.45
C VAL A 210 29.39 -7.51 -11.68
N GLY A 211 30.11 -7.54 -12.80
CA GLY A 211 29.67 -6.95 -14.05
C GLY A 211 29.64 -5.42 -14.04
N THR A 212 28.81 -4.86 -14.89
CA THR A 212 28.60 -3.42 -15.07
C THR A 212 27.11 -3.07 -14.95
N THR A 213 26.76 -1.81 -15.02
CA THR A 213 25.37 -1.33 -14.90
C THR A 213 24.43 -2.03 -15.89
N ASN A 214 24.85 -2.24 -17.13
CA ASN A 214 24.01 -2.77 -18.20
C ASN A 214 24.38 -4.19 -18.64
N ARG A 215 25.56 -4.72 -18.25
CA ARG A 215 26.03 -6.03 -18.71
C ARG A 215 26.69 -6.83 -17.60
N THR A 216 26.14 -8.02 -17.35
CA THR A 216 26.72 -9.00 -16.44
C THR A 216 26.59 -10.39 -17.07
N ARG A 217 27.63 -11.20 -16.93
CA ARG A 217 27.69 -12.58 -17.45
C ARG A 217 27.90 -13.56 -16.30
N ALA A 218 27.57 -14.82 -16.48
CA ALA A 218 27.86 -15.86 -15.48
C ALA A 218 29.36 -16.00 -15.19
N ALA A 219 30.21 -15.73 -16.19
CA ALA A 219 31.66 -15.67 -16.00
C ALA A 219 32.13 -14.60 -14.99
N ASP A 220 31.39 -13.49 -14.85
CA ASP A 220 31.71 -12.45 -13.87
C ASP A 220 31.43 -12.94 -12.45
N TYR A 221 30.33 -13.64 -12.24
CA TYR A 221 30.04 -14.35 -10.99
C TYR A 221 31.11 -15.42 -10.71
N ALA A 222 31.43 -16.25 -11.71
CA ALA A 222 32.38 -17.36 -11.55
C ALA A 222 33.78 -16.89 -11.12
N ARG A 223 34.26 -15.75 -11.64
CA ARG A 223 35.56 -15.13 -11.28
C ARG A 223 35.57 -14.52 -9.89
N ALA A 224 34.41 -14.04 -9.42
CA ALA A 224 34.29 -13.39 -8.12
C ALA A 224 34.20 -14.39 -6.96
N ILE A 225 33.77 -15.63 -7.22
CA ILE A 225 33.63 -16.67 -6.19
C ILE A 225 34.99 -16.97 -5.55
N ASN A 226 35.03 -16.88 -4.22
CA ASN A 226 36.21 -17.20 -3.40
C ASN A 226 35.80 -17.92 -2.09
N LYS A 227 36.73 -18.17 -1.18
CA LYS A 227 36.51 -18.90 0.09
C LYS A 227 35.50 -18.19 1.04
N ASN A 228 35.33 -16.88 0.90
CA ASN A 228 34.44 -16.09 1.74
C ASN A 228 33.02 -16.02 1.17
N THR A 229 32.81 -16.42 -0.10
CA THR A 229 31.49 -16.39 -0.76
C THR A 229 30.54 -17.34 -0.07
N ARG A 230 29.35 -16.84 0.32
CA ARG A 230 28.28 -17.60 0.97
C ARG A 230 27.10 -17.90 0.07
N LEU A 231 26.71 -16.96 -0.80
CA LEU A 231 25.62 -17.16 -1.76
C LEU A 231 25.76 -16.26 -3.00
N LEU A 232 25.05 -16.64 -4.05
CA LEU A 232 24.81 -15.81 -5.22
C LEU A 232 23.41 -15.20 -5.07
N LEU A 233 23.29 -13.88 -5.28
CA LEU A 233 22.03 -13.18 -5.23
C LEU A 233 21.65 -12.68 -6.62
N ARG A 234 20.42 -12.94 -7.00
CA ARG A 234 19.72 -12.36 -8.15
C ARG A 234 18.66 -11.42 -7.62
N VAL A 235 18.59 -10.20 -8.14
CA VAL A 235 17.51 -9.24 -7.79
C VAL A 235 16.76 -8.86 -9.06
N HIS A 236 15.45 -9.03 -9.04
CA HIS A 236 14.60 -8.62 -10.16
C HIS A 236 14.41 -7.09 -10.14
N PRO A 237 14.65 -6.37 -11.27
CA PRO A 237 14.48 -4.92 -11.34
C PRO A 237 13.00 -4.56 -11.42
N SER A 238 12.31 -4.62 -10.27
CA SER A 238 10.86 -4.49 -10.18
C SER A 238 10.33 -3.06 -10.36
N ASN A 239 11.20 -2.04 -10.37
CA ASN A 239 10.80 -0.62 -10.43
C ASN A 239 11.50 0.21 -11.51
N PHE A 240 12.39 -0.39 -12.30
CA PHE A 240 13.05 0.26 -13.43
C PHE A 240 13.34 -0.75 -14.55
N ARG A 241 13.60 -0.23 -15.76
CA ARG A 241 13.98 -1.04 -16.91
C ARG A 241 15.24 -0.45 -17.55
N VAL A 242 16.21 -1.31 -17.88
CA VAL A 242 17.40 -0.91 -18.64
C VAL A 242 17.19 -1.29 -20.10
N VAL A 243 17.26 -0.30 -20.98
CA VAL A 243 17.02 -0.45 -22.43
C VAL A 243 18.31 -0.21 -23.20
N GLY A 244 18.51 -0.93 -24.30
CA GLY A 244 19.68 -0.81 -25.17
C GLY A 244 20.60 -2.03 -25.10
N PHE A 245 21.90 -1.83 -25.12
CA PHE A 245 22.90 -2.92 -25.08
C PHE A 245 23.01 -3.53 -23.69
N THR A 246 22.06 -4.36 -23.32
CA THR A 246 21.98 -5.02 -22.01
C THR A 246 22.29 -6.50 -22.12
N GLN A 247 22.79 -7.09 -21.04
CA GLN A 247 22.98 -8.52 -20.91
C GLN A 247 22.87 -8.95 -19.43
N ARG A 248 22.05 -9.95 -19.20
CA ARG A 248 21.91 -10.65 -17.90
C ARG A 248 22.09 -12.14 -18.12
N PRO A 249 22.79 -12.86 -17.23
CA PRO A 249 22.90 -14.32 -17.39
C PRO A 249 21.53 -14.97 -17.20
N PRO A 250 21.18 -15.99 -18.01
CA PRO A 250 20.00 -16.81 -17.75
C PRO A 250 20.04 -17.39 -16.33
N LEU A 251 18.87 -17.56 -15.74
CA LEU A 251 18.76 -18.03 -14.36
C LEU A 251 19.29 -19.45 -14.20
N GLU A 252 19.04 -20.30 -15.21
CA GLU A 252 19.51 -21.68 -15.29
C GLU A 252 21.07 -21.76 -15.30
N GLU A 253 21.72 -20.81 -15.98
CA GLU A 253 23.17 -20.72 -16.04
C GLU A 253 23.77 -20.37 -14.65
N LEU A 254 23.15 -19.43 -13.94
CA LEU A 254 23.53 -19.09 -12.56
C LEU A 254 23.26 -20.26 -11.61
N ALA A 255 22.13 -20.95 -11.77
CA ALA A 255 21.79 -22.12 -10.96
C ALA A 255 22.79 -23.27 -11.18
N ALA A 256 23.23 -23.50 -12.43
CA ALA A 256 24.26 -24.47 -12.73
C ALA A 256 25.61 -24.10 -12.11
N LEU A 257 26.00 -22.82 -12.19
CA LEU A 257 27.22 -22.30 -11.54
C LEU A 257 27.16 -22.47 -10.02
N ALA A 258 26.06 -22.05 -9.39
CA ALA A 258 25.84 -22.14 -7.94
C ALA A 258 25.96 -23.60 -7.46
N ARG A 259 25.31 -24.53 -8.17
CA ARG A 259 25.36 -25.97 -7.90
C ARG A 259 26.79 -26.51 -8.02
N LYS A 260 27.52 -26.17 -9.09
CA LYS A 260 28.91 -26.56 -9.31
C LYS A 260 29.81 -26.06 -8.18
N ARG A 261 29.54 -24.87 -7.64
CA ARG A 261 30.32 -24.25 -6.55
C ARG A 261 29.81 -24.60 -5.15
N ARG A 262 28.71 -25.36 -5.04
CA ARG A 262 28.03 -25.71 -3.79
C ARG A 262 27.59 -24.48 -2.99
N LEU A 263 27.20 -23.42 -3.68
CA LEU A 263 26.66 -22.19 -3.11
C LEU A 263 25.14 -22.14 -3.32
N PRO A 264 24.36 -21.56 -2.40
CA PRO A 264 22.95 -21.29 -2.67
C PRO A 264 22.82 -20.15 -3.69
N LEU A 265 21.83 -20.30 -4.59
CA LEU A 265 21.31 -19.20 -5.41
C LEU A 265 20.00 -18.71 -4.81
N VAL A 266 19.96 -17.44 -4.47
CA VAL A 266 18.78 -16.75 -3.94
C VAL A 266 18.29 -15.77 -4.98
N GLU A 267 16.96 -15.72 -5.21
CA GLU A 267 16.35 -14.72 -6.09
C GLU A 267 15.32 -13.88 -5.33
N ASP A 268 15.53 -12.56 -5.32
CA ASP A 268 14.54 -11.59 -4.88
C ASP A 268 13.67 -11.16 -6.07
N LEU A 269 12.43 -11.64 -6.10
CA LEU A 269 11.45 -11.39 -7.17
C LEU A 269 10.69 -10.07 -6.97
N GLY A 270 10.53 -9.64 -5.75
CA GLY A 270 9.79 -8.43 -5.40
C GLY A 270 8.28 -8.54 -5.54
N SER A 271 7.73 -8.86 -6.71
CA SER A 271 6.30 -8.73 -7.02
C SER A 271 5.40 -9.90 -6.59
N GLY A 272 5.94 -11.12 -6.56
CA GLY A 272 5.19 -12.31 -6.15
C GLY A 272 4.14 -12.78 -7.15
N LEU A 273 4.41 -12.69 -8.43
CA LEU A 273 3.50 -13.15 -9.48
C LEU A 273 3.31 -14.68 -9.44
N LEU A 274 2.05 -15.11 -9.27
CA LEU A 274 1.65 -16.54 -9.31
C LEU A 274 0.80 -16.88 -10.51
N ALA A 275 0.13 -15.90 -11.15
CA ALA A 275 -0.73 -16.08 -12.31
C ALA A 275 -0.04 -15.64 -13.59
N ASP A 276 -0.34 -16.28 -14.72
CA ASP A 276 0.16 -15.87 -16.02
C ASP A 276 -0.49 -14.55 -16.47
N LEU A 277 0.34 -13.54 -16.72
CA LEU A 277 -0.07 -12.23 -17.25
C LEU A 277 0.41 -12.00 -18.70
N ALA A 278 1.01 -13.00 -19.35
CA ALA A 278 1.41 -12.92 -20.76
C ALA A 278 0.26 -12.56 -21.71
N PRO A 279 -1.00 -13.03 -21.49
CA PRO A 279 -2.14 -12.57 -22.29
C PRO A 279 -2.42 -11.07 -22.23
N LEU A 280 -1.90 -10.37 -21.21
CA LEU A 280 -1.97 -8.91 -21.07
C LEU A 280 -0.73 -8.20 -21.64
N GLY A 281 0.18 -8.93 -22.31
CA GLY A 281 1.45 -8.41 -22.79
C GLY A 281 2.57 -8.32 -21.73
N ILE A 282 2.30 -8.72 -20.49
CA ILE A 282 3.27 -8.68 -19.37
C ILE A 282 4.05 -10.01 -19.39
N VAL A 283 5.17 -10.02 -20.12
CA VAL A 283 5.96 -11.24 -20.36
C VAL A 283 7.30 -11.27 -19.60
N GLU A 284 7.81 -10.12 -19.15
CA GLU A 284 9.12 -10.03 -18.48
C GLU A 284 9.05 -10.21 -16.96
N GLU A 285 7.84 -10.22 -16.38
CA GLU A 285 7.66 -10.43 -14.95
C GLU A 285 7.73 -11.92 -14.61
N PRO A 286 8.68 -12.35 -13.77
CA PRO A 286 8.90 -13.77 -13.51
C PRO A 286 7.78 -14.37 -12.65
N LEU A 287 7.29 -15.55 -13.06
CA LEU A 287 6.46 -16.38 -12.20
C LEU A 287 7.32 -16.99 -11.07
N ALA A 288 6.89 -16.84 -9.82
CA ALA A 288 7.64 -17.32 -8.66
C ALA A 288 7.94 -18.84 -8.73
N ALA A 289 7.01 -19.65 -9.22
CA ALA A 289 7.23 -21.08 -9.43
C ALA A 289 8.25 -21.37 -10.54
N ALA A 290 8.37 -20.51 -11.56
CA ALA A 290 9.33 -20.71 -12.64
C ALA A 290 10.78 -20.58 -12.16
N SER A 291 11.06 -19.66 -11.27
CA SER A 291 12.39 -19.49 -10.67
C SER A 291 12.88 -20.74 -9.94
N LEU A 292 12.01 -21.36 -9.14
CA LEU A 292 12.36 -22.62 -8.47
C LEU A 292 12.59 -23.76 -9.45
N ARG A 293 11.78 -23.84 -10.52
CA ARG A 293 11.98 -24.83 -11.61
C ARG A 293 13.29 -24.61 -12.37
N ALA A 294 13.74 -23.35 -12.53
CA ALA A 294 15.02 -23.01 -13.12
C ALA A 294 16.22 -23.40 -12.24
N GLY A 295 15.96 -23.79 -10.99
CA GLY A 295 16.98 -24.32 -10.07
C GLY A 295 17.47 -23.31 -9.01
N VAL A 296 16.73 -22.22 -8.80
CA VAL A 296 16.95 -21.33 -7.67
C VAL A 296 16.70 -22.07 -6.36
N ASP A 297 17.54 -21.84 -5.36
CA ASP A 297 17.44 -22.53 -4.08
C ASP A 297 16.45 -21.89 -3.11
N LEU A 298 16.36 -20.54 -3.12
CA LEU A 298 15.39 -19.76 -2.37
C LEU A 298 14.89 -18.58 -3.22
N ILE A 299 13.62 -18.30 -3.10
CA ILE A 299 13.00 -17.07 -3.62
C ILE A 299 12.44 -16.23 -2.48
N THR A 300 12.42 -14.90 -2.68
CA THR A 300 11.73 -13.95 -1.80
C THR A 300 10.81 -13.04 -2.62
N PHE A 301 9.64 -12.70 -2.07
CA PHE A 301 8.69 -11.79 -2.72
C PHE A 301 7.64 -11.23 -1.76
N SER A 302 6.95 -10.17 -2.22
CA SER A 302 5.90 -9.48 -1.46
C SER A 302 4.53 -10.15 -1.62
N GLY A 303 3.74 -10.16 -0.54
CA GLY A 303 2.37 -10.64 -0.57
C GLY A 303 1.37 -9.60 -1.09
N ASP A 304 1.65 -8.31 -0.91
CA ASP A 304 0.76 -7.18 -1.18
C ASP A 304 0.98 -6.50 -2.55
N LYS A 305 1.64 -7.21 -3.48
CA LYS A 305 1.81 -6.76 -4.85
C LYS A 305 1.01 -7.65 -5.83
N LEU A 306 1.65 -8.26 -6.82
CA LEU A 306 0.97 -9.08 -7.84
C LEU A 306 0.35 -10.36 -7.28
N LEU A 307 0.83 -10.86 -6.13
CA LEU A 307 0.12 -11.92 -5.41
C LEU A 307 -1.29 -11.49 -4.98
N GLY A 308 -1.50 -10.21 -4.69
CA GLY A 308 -2.83 -9.66 -4.34
C GLY A 308 -3.32 -10.03 -2.94
N GLY A 309 -2.41 -10.39 -2.04
CA GLY A 309 -2.68 -10.71 -0.64
C GLY A 309 -2.36 -9.55 0.32
N PRO A 310 -2.29 -9.83 1.63
CA PRO A 310 -1.89 -8.87 2.63
C PRO A 310 -0.39 -8.55 2.53
N GLN A 311 0.04 -7.45 3.16
CA GLN A 311 1.47 -7.18 3.31
C GLN A 311 2.15 -8.35 4.01
N ALA A 312 3.09 -8.97 3.33
CA ALA A 312 3.91 -10.08 3.80
C ALA A 312 5.18 -10.18 2.96
N GLY A 313 6.22 -10.77 3.52
CA GLY A 313 7.39 -11.27 2.79
C GLY A 313 7.37 -12.78 2.81
N ILE A 314 7.43 -13.40 1.66
CA ILE A 314 7.46 -14.84 1.50
C ILE A 314 8.89 -15.28 1.25
N ILE A 315 9.35 -16.32 1.95
CA ILE A 315 10.60 -17.03 1.70
C ILE A 315 10.23 -18.47 1.37
N ALA A 316 10.57 -18.95 0.18
CA ALA A 316 10.21 -20.30 -0.25
C ALA A 316 11.33 -20.95 -1.05
N GLY A 317 11.45 -22.29 -0.97
CA GLY A 317 12.44 -23.06 -1.70
C GLY A 317 12.90 -24.31 -0.97
N LYS A 318 14.20 -24.60 -1.00
CA LYS A 318 14.78 -25.79 -0.38
C LYS A 318 14.65 -25.75 1.14
N LYS A 319 14.16 -26.85 1.70
CA LYS A 319 13.89 -26.99 3.14
C LYS A 319 15.07 -26.59 4.03
N LYS A 320 16.28 -27.02 3.69
CA LYS A 320 17.48 -26.73 4.48
C LYS A 320 17.74 -25.23 4.69
N TYR A 321 17.49 -24.40 3.68
CA TYR A 321 17.71 -22.96 3.74
C TYR A 321 16.54 -22.23 4.41
N VAL A 322 15.31 -22.70 4.14
CA VAL A 322 14.12 -22.18 4.85
C VAL A 322 14.21 -22.47 6.35
N GLU A 323 14.68 -23.67 6.76
CA GLU A 323 14.86 -24.00 8.17
C GLU A 323 15.98 -23.14 8.82
N ALA A 324 17.05 -22.83 8.11
CA ALA A 324 18.08 -21.89 8.60
C ALA A 324 17.47 -20.51 8.91
N CYS A 325 16.62 -19.99 8.01
CA CYS A 325 15.90 -18.75 8.25
C CYS A 325 14.88 -18.86 9.42
N ARG A 326 14.18 -19.99 9.54
CA ARG A 326 13.19 -20.23 10.60
C ARG A 326 13.82 -20.31 11.99
N THR A 327 15.00 -20.91 12.10
CA THR A 327 15.73 -21.07 13.38
C THR A 327 16.51 -19.82 13.78
N ASN A 328 16.68 -18.86 12.87
CA ASN A 328 17.32 -17.59 13.19
C ASN A 328 16.46 -16.80 14.21
N PRO A 329 17.05 -16.27 15.29
CA PRO A 329 16.32 -15.48 16.30
C PRO A 329 15.54 -14.28 15.72
N LEU A 330 16.04 -13.69 14.63
CA LEU A 330 15.37 -12.58 13.96
C LEU A 330 14.02 -12.97 13.37
N PHE A 331 13.80 -14.25 13.00
CA PHE A 331 12.49 -14.70 12.53
C PHE A 331 11.37 -14.41 13.55
N ARG A 332 11.68 -14.50 14.85
CA ARG A 332 10.72 -14.15 15.89
C ARG A 332 10.32 -12.67 15.87
N ALA A 333 11.26 -11.79 15.60
CA ALA A 333 11.02 -10.35 15.49
C ALA A 333 10.28 -9.96 14.22
N LEU A 334 10.49 -10.72 13.13
CA LEU A 334 9.97 -10.42 11.78
C LEU A 334 8.66 -11.17 11.45
N ARG A 335 8.14 -12.00 12.34
CA ARG A 335 6.95 -12.82 12.08
C ARG A 335 5.67 -11.99 11.98
N VAL A 336 4.75 -12.41 11.12
CA VAL A 336 3.43 -11.78 10.96
C VAL A 336 2.43 -12.24 12.02
N ASP A 337 1.36 -11.47 12.17
CA ASP A 337 0.22 -11.75 13.08
C ASP A 337 -0.78 -12.75 12.46
N LYS A 338 -1.85 -13.06 13.24
CA LYS A 338 -2.89 -14.00 12.81
C LYS A 338 -3.78 -13.48 11.68
N MET A 339 -3.97 -12.17 11.57
CA MET A 339 -4.82 -11.57 10.53
C MET A 339 -4.14 -11.67 9.17
N THR A 340 -2.83 -11.42 9.12
CA THR A 340 -2.01 -11.61 7.92
C THR A 340 -2.07 -13.06 7.43
N TYR A 341 -1.92 -14.06 8.33
CA TYR A 341 -2.06 -15.47 7.94
C TYR A 341 -3.45 -15.77 7.41
N ALA A 342 -4.51 -15.30 8.08
CA ALA A 342 -5.89 -15.57 7.68
C ALA A 342 -6.20 -14.99 6.29
N ALA A 343 -5.81 -13.75 6.02
CA ALA A 343 -5.99 -13.14 4.70
C ALA A 343 -5.16 -13.86 3.62
N LEU A 344 -3.91 -14.22 3.95
CA LEU A 344 -3.01 -14.90 3.01
C LEU A 344 -3.52 -16.32 2.67
N GLU A 345 -4.04 -17.08 3.64
CA GLU A 345 -4.60 -18.41 3.39
C GLU A 345 -5.73 -18.38 2.36
N ILE A 346 -6.66 -17.43 2.47
CA ILE A 346 -7.77 -17.30 1.52
C ILE A 346 -7.24 -16.89 0.14
N THR A 347 -6.34 -15.90 0.08
CA THR A 347 -5.74 -15.47 -1.18
C THR A 347 -5.06 -16.64 -1.90
N LEU A 348 -4.21 -17.39 -1.20
CA LEU A 348 -3.50 -18.55 -1.76
C LEU A 348 -4.46 -19.70 -2.15
N ARG A 349 -5.52 -19.91 -1.36
CA ARG A 349 -6.56 -20.89 -1.67
C ARG A 349 -7.28 -20.55 -2.97
N ASN A 350 -7.53 -19.28 -3.25
CA ASN A 350 -8.16 -18.84 -4.51
C ASN A 350 -7.32 -19.21 -5.72
N TYR A 351 -5.99 -19.06 -5.66
CA TYR A 351 -5.10 -19.56 -6.71
C TYR A 351 -5.21 -21.09 -6.90
N LEU A 352 -5.21 -21.86 -5.80
CA LEU A 352 -5.33 -23.33 -5.89
C LEU A 352 -6.66 -23.80 -6.46
N ARG A 353 -7.72 -23.02 -6.29
CA ARG A 353 -9.06 -23.32 -6.82
C ARG A 353 -9.27 -22.84 -8.26
N GLY A 354 -8.30 -22.12 -8.85
CA GLY A 354 -8.47 -21.45 -10.13
C GLY A 354 -9.42 -20.24 -10.05
N ALA A 355 -9.69 -19.74 -8.85
CA ALA A 355 -10.57 -18.58 -8.60
C ALA A 355 -9.76 -17.26 -8.56
N GLU A 356 -8.88 -17.06 -9.52
CA GLU A 356 -8.03 -15.86 -9.60
C GLU A 356 -8.82 -14.56 -9.77
N ALA A 357 -10.05 -14.65 -10.29
CA ALA A 357 -10.96 -13.51 -10.40
C ALA A 357 -11.37 -12.93 -9.03
N ASP A 358 -11.27 -13.72 -7.95
CA ASP A 358 -11.55 -13.30 -6.59
C ASP A 358 -10.36 -12.55 -5.95
N VAL A 359 -9.22 -12.47 -6.66
CA VAL A 359 -8.07 -11.65 -6.28
C VAL A 359 -8.20 -10.29 -6.97
N PRO A 360 -8.49 -9.20 -6.24
CA PRO A 360 -8.85 -7.92 -6.84
C PRO A 360 -7.80 -7.38 -7.81
N VAL A 361 -6.51 -7.49 -7.49
CA VAL A 361 -5.42 -7.04 -8.36
C VAL A 361 -5.52 -7.70 -9.74
N LEU A 362 -5.66 -9.04 -9.79
CA LEU A 362 -5.75 -9.78 -11.04
C LEU A 362 -7.03 -9.43 -11.80
N ARG A 363 -8.16 -9.28 -11.09
CA ARG A 363 -9.42 -8.85 -11.69
C ARG A 363 -9.30 -7.48 -12.33
N LEU A 364 -8.69 -6.49 -11.63
CA LEU A 364 -8.50 -5.13 -12.15
C LEU A 364 -7.57 -5.11 -13.37
N LEU A 365 -6.48 -5.87 -13.35
CA LEU A 365 -5.56 -5.97 -14.48
C LEU A 365 -6.23 -6.58 -15.72
N ARG A 366 -7.09 -7.58 -15.53
CA ARG A 366 -7.78 -8.32 -16.61
C ARG A 366 -9.07 -7.63 -17.10
N LEU A 367 -9.46 -6.47 -16.57
CA LEU A 367 -10.63 -5.74 -17.06
C LEU A 367 -10.44 -5.33 -18.53
N PRO A 368 -11.34 -5.80 -19.45
CA PRO A 368 -11.29 -5.40 -20.85
C PRO A 368 -11.53 -3.89 -21.01
N VAL A 369 -10.85 -3.27 -21.98
CA VAL A 369 -11.01 -1.84 -22.26
C VAL A 369 -12.42 -1.52 -22.72
N GLU A 370 -13.11 -2.44 -23.40
CA GLU A 370 -14.50 -2.29 -23.82
C GLU A 370 -15.46 -2.18 -22.63
N THR A 371 -15.20 -2.97 -21.58
CA THR A 371 -15.96 -2.88 -20.32
C THR A 371 -15.75 -1.52 -19.63
N LEU A 372 -14.50 -1.03 -19.61
CA LEU A 372 -14.18 0.28 -19.06
C LEU A 372 -14.80 1.40 -19.88
N ALA A 373 -14.81 1.28 -21.21
CA ALA A 373 -15.42 2.23 -22.12
C ALA A 373 -16.95 2.34 -21.89
N ALA A 374 -17.62 1.19 -21.78
CA ALA A 374 -19.07 1.16 -21.53
C ALA A 374 -19.43 1.79 -20.17
N ARG A 375 -18.67 1.48 -19.11
CA ARG A 375 -18.82 2.09 -17.78
C ARG A 375 -18.58 3.60 -17.82
N ALA A 376 -17.52 4.03 -18.49
CA ALA A 376 -17.16 5.45 -18.59
C ALA A 376 -18.21 6.25 -19.37
N GLU A 377 -18.75 5.70 -20.47
CA GLU A 377 -19.80 6.36 -21.24
C GLU A 377 -21.10 6.50 -20.43
N ALA A 378 -21.49 5.47 -19.69
CA ALA A 378 -22.67 5.52 -18.82
C ALA A 378 -22.54 6.62 -17.75
N LEU A 379 -21.38 6.68 -17.07
CA LEU A 379 -21.11 7.70 -16.06
C LEU A 379 -20.99 9.11 -16.68
N ARG A 380 -20.37 9.24 -17.86
CA ARG A 380 -20.30 10.51 -18.58
C ARG A 380 -21.70 11.06 -18.87
N ALA A 381 -22.58 10.21 -19.40
CA ALA A 381 -23.96 10.61 -19.73
C ALA A 381 -24.76 11.00 -18.48
N GLN A 382 -24.56 10.33 -17.37
CA GLN A 382 -25.17 10.63 -16.09
C GLN A 382 -24.63 11.97 -15.54
N TRP A 383 -23.33 12.10 -15.37
CA TRP A 383 -22.69 13.27 -14.76
C TRP A 383 -22.91 14.54 -15.58
N GLN A 384 -22.95 14.46 -16.92
CA GLN A 384 -23.21 15.63 -17.76
C GLN A 384 -24.57 16.27 -17.46
N LYS A 385 -25.55 15.48 -17.02
CA LYS A 385 -26.87 15.98 -16.58
C LYS A 385 -26.77 16.56 -15.14
N GLU A 386 -26.10 15.87 -14.24
CA GLU A 386 -26.05 16.24 -12.82
C GLU A 386 -25.24 17.51 -12.56
N ILE A 387 -24.10 17.67 -13.24
CA ILE A 387 -23.17 18.80 -13.02
C ILE A 387 -23.59 20.09 -13.71
N ASN A 388 -24.69 20.05 -14.49
CA ASN A 388 -25.39 21.20 -15.06
C ASN A 388 -24.44 22.27 -15.67
N GLY A 389 -23.52 21.86 -16.56
CA GLY A 389 -22.63 22.77 -17.29
C GLY A 389 -21.47 23.37 -16.46
N ARG A 390 -21.24 22.95 -15.23
CA ARG A 390 -20.13 23.44 -14.39
C ARG A 390 -18.76 22.90 -14.79
N ALA A 391 -18.72 21.80 -15.50
CA ALA A 391 -17.53 21.22 -16.08
C ALA A 391 -17.82 20.62 -17.45
N ASP A 392 -16.80 20.47 -18.28
CA ASP A 392 -16.84 19.67 -19.50
C ASP A 392 -16.34 18.25 -19.17
N VAL A 393 -17.11 17.22 -19.56
CA VAL A 393 -16.78 15.82 -19.32
C VAL A 393 -16.58 15.12 -20.66
N ARG A 394 -15.35 14.69 -20.91
CA ARG A 394 -14.93 14.01 -22.14
C ARG A 394 -14.39 12.63 -21.87
N LEU A 395 -14.53 11.74 -22.84
CA LEU A 395 -13.83 10.46 -22.86
C LEU A 395 -12.52 10.60 -23.65
N LEU A 396 -11.46 10.08 -23.07
CA LEU A 396 -10.14 10.02 -23.72
C LEU A 396 -9.64 8.57 -23.71
N ASP A 397 -8.89 8.20 -24.75
CA ASP A 397 -8.04 7.03 -24.69
C ASP A 397 -6.87 7.31 -23.77
N GLY A 398 -6.46 6.31 -23.01
CA GLY A 398 -5.37 6.46 -22.06
C GLY A 398 -4.79 5.14 -21.62
N GLU A 399 -3.92 5.21 -20.62
CA GLU A 399 -3.21 4.08 -20.08
C GLU A 399 -3.36 4.01 -18.56
N SER A 400 -3.70 2.80 -18.07
CA SER A 400 -3.55 2.43 -16.66
C SER A 400 -2.18 1.79 -16.46
N VAL A 401 -1.61 1.90 -15.28
CA VAL A 401 -0.33 1.26 -14.94
C VAL A 401 -0.50 0.22 -13.84
N VAL A 402 0.32 -0.81 -13.88
CA VAL A 402 0.30 -1.83 -12.82
C VAL A 402 0.69 -1.22 -11.48
N GLY A 403 1.77 -0.43 -11.44
CA GLY A 403 2.18 0.32 -10.25
C GLY A 403 3.59 0.03 -9.77
N GLY A 404 4.01 0.74 -8.75
CA GLY A 404 5.37 0.71 -8.25
C GLY A 404 5.82 -0.63 -7.66
N GLY A 405 7.02 -1.07 -8.07
CA GLY A 405 7.63 -2.29 -7.58
C GLY A 405 7.12 -3.57 -8.25
N SER A 406 6.53 -3.43 -9.45
CA SER A 406 6.13 -4.54 -10.32
C SER A 406 5.99 -4.05 -11.77
N THR A 407 6.37 -4.87 -12.74
CA THR A 407 6.17 -4.67 -14.19
C THR A 407 6.55 -3.27 -14.70
N PRO A 408 7.82 -2.81 -14.52
CA PRO A 408 8.22 -1.47 -14.96
C PRO A 408 8.08 -1.33 -16.49
N GLY A 409 7.48 -0.21 -16.93
CA GLY A 409 7.30 0.11 -18.35
C GLY A 409 6.12 -0.60 -19.01
N TYR A 410 5.28 -1.34 -18.26
CA TYR A 410 4.04 -1.90 -18.79
C TYR A 410 2.85 -1.00 -18.45
N SER A 411 2.02 -0.78 -19.45
CA SER A 411 0.74 -0.10 -19.33
C SER A 411 -0.38 -0.94 -19.94
N LEU A 412 -1.60 -0.66 -19.53
CA LEU A 412 -2.80 -1.32 -20.00
C LEU A 412 -3.73 -0.28 -20.63
N PRO A 413 -4.29 -0.54 -21.82
CA PRO A 413 -5.22 0.38 -22.45
C PRO A 413 -6.45 0.61 -21.56
N THR A 414 -6.88 1.87 -21.44
CA THR A 414 -8.06 2.26 -20.65
C THR A 414 -8.85 3.38 -21.32
N LYS A 415 -10.04 3.68 -20.78
CA LYS A 415 -10.81 4.88 -21.10
C LYS A 415 -10.88 5.79 -19.87
N LEU A 416 -10.48 7.03 -20.06
CA LEU A 416 -10.42 8.05 -19.04
C LEU A 416 -11.63 8.97 -19.14
N LEU A 417 -12.22 9.31 -18.00
CA LEU A 417 -13.14 10.45 -17.90
C LEU A 417 -12.29 11.68 -17.56
N ALA A 418 -12.18 12.60 -18.52
CA ALA A 418 -11.47 13.88 -18.37
C ALA A 418 -12.49 14.96 -18.01
N ILE A 419 -12.30 15.60 -16.86
CA ILE A 419 -13.20 16.60 -16.30
C ILE A 419 -12.47 17.94 -16.24
N ALA A 420 -12.94 18.90 -17.04
CA ALA A 420 -12.43 20.28 -17.06
C ALA A 420 -13.41 21.21 -16.33
N PRO A 421 -13.16 21.61 -15.07
CA PRO A 421 -14.02 22.55 -14.36
C PRO A 421 -13.95 23.94 -15.02
N ARG A 422 -15.07 24.67 -15.02
CA ARG A 422 -15.15 25.99 -15.70
C ARG A 422 -14.82 27.16 -14.78
N ASN A 423 -15.09 27.05 -13.50
CA ASN A 423 -15.02 28.16 -12.56
C ASN A 423 -13.79 28.18 -11.67
N PHE A 424 -12.99 27.11 -11.68
CA PHE A 424 -11.78 26.93 -10.90
C PHE A 424 -10.86 25.91 -11.56
N SER A 425 -9.64 25.72 -11.03
CA SER A 425 -8.64 24.85 -11.64
C SER A 425 -8.91 23.36 -11.38
N ALA A 426 -8.39 22.48 -12.25
CA ALA A 426 -8.41 21.03 -12.01
C ALA A 426 -7.68 20.64 -10.72
N ALA A 427 -6.64 21.37 -10.32
CA ALA A 427 -5.95 21.17 -9.04
C ALA A 427 -6.86 21.43 -7.84
N GLU A 428 -7.69 22.48 -7.91
CA GLU A 428 -8.70 22.77 -6.89
C GLU A 428 -9.78 21.69 -6.85
N LEU A 429 -10.28 21.22 -8.02
CA LEU A 429 -11.22 20.10 -8.06
C LEU A 429 -10.63 18.85 -7.39
N ALA A 430 -9.39 18.51 -7.72
CA ALA A 430 -8.71 17.39 -7.09
C ALA A 430 -8.54 17.56 -5.57
N ALA A 431 -8.30 18.80 -5.09
CA ALA A 431 -8.25 19.09 -3.66
C ALA A 431 -9.60 18.92 -2.96
N ARG A 432 -10.70 19.32 -3.60
CA ARG A 432 -12.07 19.12 -3.10
C ARG A 432 -12.44 17.65 -3.08
N LEU A 433 -12.13 16.89 -4.12
CA LEU A 433 -12.33 15.44 -4.19
C LEU A 433 -11.59 14.68 -3.07
N ARG A 434 -10.38 15.11 -2.69
CA ARG A 434 -9.66 14.52 -1.55
C ARG A 434 -10.30 14.82 -0.19
N ARG A 435 -11.12 15.88 -0.09
CA ARG A 435 -11.88 16.22 1.13
C ARG A 435 -13.27 15.59 1.19
N ALA A 436 -13.72 14.94 0.11
CA ALA A 436 -15.00 14.26 0.07
C ALA A 436 -15.05 13.06 1.05
N ASP A 437 -16.23 12.54 1.27
CA ASP A 437 -16.45 11.33 2.05
C ASP A 437 -17.28 10.32 1.25
N PRO A 438 -16.65 9.24 0.78
CA PRO A 438 -15.22 8.87 0.91
C PRO A 438 -14.31 9.79 0.06
N PRO A 439 -13.03 9.98 0.46
CA PRO A 439 -12.06 10.73 -0.33
C PRO A 439 -11.78 10.07 -1.67
N VAL A 440 -11.62 10.90 -2.72
CA VAL A 440 -11.29 10.44 -4.07
C VAL A 440 -9.91 10.91 -4.47
N VAL A 441 -9.06 10.00 -4.92
CA VAL A 441 -7.71 10.29 -5.43
C VAL A 441 -7.70 10.14 -6.95
N VAL A 442 -7.31 11.20 -7.64
CA VAL A 442 -7.35 11.34 -9.10
C VAL A 442 -6.00 11.79 -9.66
N ARG A 443 -5.81 11.69 -10.97
CA ARG A 443 -4.71 12.36 -11.70
C ARG A 443 -5.15 13.74 -12.17
N VAL A 444 -4.20 14.66 -12.31
CA VAL A 444 -4.41 15.98 -12.92
C VAL A 444 -3.41 16.14 -14.04
N GLU A 445 -3.90 16.29 -15.27
CA GLU A 445 -3.08 16.46 -16.47
C GLU A 445 -3.77 17.45 -17.42
N ALA A 446 -3.02 18.31 -18.10
CA ALA A 446 -3.54 19.28 -19.08
C ALA A 446 -4.77 20.07 -18.58
N ASN A 447 -4.73 20.53 -17.33
CA ASN A 447 -5.83 21.23 -16.63
C ASN A 447 -7.16 20.46 -16.58
N CYS A 448 -7.12 19.14 -16.63
CA CYS A 448 -8.24 18.24 -16.41
C CYS A 448 -7.98 17.32 -15.23
N VAL A 449 -9.02 16.99 -14.48
CA VAL A 449 -9.04 15.84 -13.58
C VAL A 449 -9.30 14.60 -14.44
N LEU A 450 -8.43 13.61 -14.35
CA LEU A 450 -8.57 12.34 -15.04
C LEU A 450 -9.01 11.25 -14.06
N ILE A 451 -10.10 10.60 -14.37
CA ILE A 451 -10.67 9.47 -13.62
C ILE A 451 -10.52 8.21 -14.48
N ASP A 452 -9.84 7.22 -13.94
CA ASP A 452 -9.66 5.90 -14.55
C ASP A 452 -10.47 4.87 -13.78
N LEU A 453 -11.48 4.30 -14.44
CA LEU A 453 -12.42 3.34 -13.83
C LEU A 453 -11.79 1.95 -13.62
N ARG A 454 -10.59 1.67 -14.13
CA ARG A 454 -9.91 0.40 -13.88
C ARG A 454 -9.68 0.18 -12.39
N THR A 455 -9.38 1.23 -11.64
CA THR A 455 -9.10 1.16 -10.19
C THR A 455 -10.27 1.54 -9.30
N VAL A 456 -11.41 1.90 -9.90
CA VAL A 456 -12.67 2.18 -9.19
C VAL A 456 -13.50 0.90 -9.16
N PHE A 457 -13.82 0.40 -7.98
CA PHE A 457 -14.72 -0.74 -7.83
C PHE A 457 -16.14 -0.34 -8.23
N LYS A 458 -16.92 -1.31 -8.74
CA LYS A 458 -18.27 -1.05 -9.27
C LYS A 458 -19.22 -0.44 -8.22
N ASP A 459 -19.13 -0.89 -7.00
CA ASP A 459 -19.90 -0.39 -5.85
C ASP A 459 -19.52 1.03 -5.41
N GLN A 460 -18.35 1.53 -5.83
CA GLN A 460 -17.87 2.88 -5.52
C GLN A 460 -18.34 3.94 -6.55
N GLU A 461 -18.91 3.56 -7.70
CA GLU A 461 -19.26 4.49 -8.76
C GLU A 461 -20.29 5.53 -8.33
N ALA A 462 -21.28 5.13 -7.54
CA ALA A 462 -22.29 6.06 -7.03
C ALA A 462 -21.69 7.10 -6.08
N ALA A 463 -20.80 6.67 -5.16
CA ALA A 463 -20.11 7.55 -4.24
C ALA A 463 -19.13 8.50 -4.98
N LEU A 464 -18.44 7.99 -6.01
CA LEU A 464 -17.58 8.80 -6.88
C LEU A 464 -18.38 9.92 -7.57
N GLY A 465 -19.55 9.60 -8.14
CA GLY A 465 -20.43 10.59 -8.77
C GLY A 465 -20.94 11.65 -7.79
N ALA A 466 -21.37 11.23 -6.60
CA ALA A 466 -21.82 12.15 -5.55
C ALA A 466 -20.67 13.08 -5.09
N ALA A 467 -19.46 12.55 -4.89
CA ALA A 467 -18.30 13.34 -4.53
C ALA A 467 -17.92 14.36 -5.61
N LEU A 468 -17.98 13.95 -6.89
CA LEU A 468 -17.71 14.84 -8.03
C LEU A 468 -18.74 15.98 -8.09
N THR A 469 -20.02 15.66 -8.00
CA THR A 469 -21.11 16.63 -8.03
C THR A 469 -20.98 17.64 -6.88
N ALA A 470 -20.77 17.17 -5.66
CA ALA A 470 -20.54 18.03 -4.49
C ALA A 470 -19.31 18.94 -4.67
N ALA A 471 -18.18 18.40 -5.17
CA ALA A 471 -16.96 19.16 -5.39
C ALA A 471 -17.09 20.24 -6.47
N LEU A 472 -18.00 20.08 -7.45
CA LEU A 472 -18.27 21.05 -8.51
C LEU A 472 -19.33 22.09 -8.11
N LEU A 473 -20.26 21.75 -7.21
CA LEU A 473 -21.36 22.63 -6.76
C LEU A 473 -20.95 23.51 -5.57
N GLY A 474 -20.13 23.01 -4.65
CA GLY A 474 -19.67 23.69 -3.43
C GLY A 474 -18.33 24.35 -3.62
#